data_4ebe289e753884be02af991e2608fe6a
#
_entry.id   4ebe289e753884be02af991e2608fe6a
#
_cell.length_a   1.000
_cell.length_b   1.000
_cell.length_c   1.000
_cell.angle_alpha   90.00
_cell.angle_beta   90.00
_cell.angle_gamma   90.00
#
_symmetry.space_group_name_H-M   'P 1'
#
loop_
_entity.id
_entity.type
_entity.pdbx_description
1 polymer ?
#
loop_
_entity_poly.entity_id
_entity_poly.type
_entity_poly.pdbx_seq_one_letter_code
_entity_poly.pdbx_strand_id
1 'polypeptide(L)'
;MGVEQYGVREIVERAVRGEWDIPEFQRGFVWKPEQVVLLAESLYQDYPVGTFLLWDSSEYHQPRGADGTQPRRWIVDGQQRATALCLLLGQKPYWWKDADSWNQLLKKHDVTVNLMGEEPSFSRQRGGNWISLRTLLNLSPQGQKTKAQEIAEGLGVDPMDVYIRIQEIQKIKTRLIPVISINKSVEEVVEVFSRLNQAGTKVKEADVTLA
;
A
#
# COMPACT_ATOMS: atom_id res chain seq x y z
N MET A 1 -13.86 17.86 -9.72
CA MET A 1 -13.14 16.60 -9.95
C MET A 1 -11.70 16.95 -10.27
N GLY A 2 -10.77 16.52 -9.46
CA GLY A 2 -9.33 16.74 -9.64
C GLY A 2 -8.62 15.41 -9.89
N VAL A 3 -7.55 15.45 -10.70
CA VAL A 3 -6.66 14.32 -10.90
C VAL A 3 -5.29 14.73 -10.40
N GLU A 4 -4.78 13.97 -9.44
CA GLU A 4 -3.48 14.16 -8.81
C GLU A 4 -2.67 12.87 -8.96
N GLN A 5 -1.37 12.93 -8.67
CA GLN A 5 -0.52 11.74 -8.61
C GLN A 5 0.31 11.79 -7.34
N TYR A 6 0.38 10.68 -6.63
CA TYR A 6 1.15 10.57 -5.41
C TYR A 6 2.11 9.39 -5.48
N GLY A 7 3.31 9.58 -4.94
CA GLY A 7 4.25 8.48 -4.75
C GLY A 7 3.73 7.48 -3.71
N VAL A 8 4.11 6.21 -3.86
CA VAL A 8 3.75 5.15 -2.91
C VAL A 8 4.04 5.54 -1.47
N ARG A 9 5.24 6.10 -1.20
CA ARG A 9 5.61 6.59 0.15
C ARG A 9 4.65 7.67 0.63
N GLU A 10 4.30 8.62 -0.20
CA GLU A 10 3.43 9.73 0.16
C GLU A 10 2.01 9.25 0.49
N ILE A 11 1.48 8.30 -0.29
CA ILE A 11 0.19 7.66 0.01
C ILE A 11 0.21 7.01 1.38
N VAL A 12 1.26 6.25 1.69
CA VAL A 12 1.40 5.57 2.98
C VAL A 12 1.54 6.58 4.13
N GLU A 13 2.33 7.65 3.97
CA GLU A 13 2.47 8.70 4.97
C GLU A 13 1.12 9.38 5.29
N ARG A 14 0.31 9.67 4.26
CA ARG A 14 -1.04 10.23 4.43
C ARG A 14 -1.97 9.26 5.16
N ALA A 15 -1.90 7.97 4.82
CA ALA A 15 -2.65 6.90 5.48
C ALA A 15 -2.28 6.77 6.97
N VAL A 16 -0.99 6.86 7.29
CA VAL A 16 -0.48 6.77 8.67
C VAL A 16 -0.89 7.99 9.51
N ARG A 17 -0.86 9.18 8.92
CA ARG A 17 -1.26 10.44 9.60
C ARG A 17 -2.78 10.60 9.73
N GLY A 18 -3.59 9.76 9.09
CA GLY A 18 -5.04 9.89 9.07
C GLY A 18 -5.55 11.02 8.16
N GLU A 19 -4.69 11.54 7.28
CA GLU A 19 -5.11 12.48 6.22
C GLU A 19 -6.05 11.79 5.24
N TRP A 20 -5.81 10.49 4.98
CA TRP A 20 -6.70 9.58 4.27
C TRP A 20 -7.23 8.54 5.26
N ASP A 21 -8.53 8.28 5.22
CA ASP A 21 -9.20 7.29 6.05
C ASP A 21 -10.16 6.44 5.21
N ILE A 22 -10.68 5.39 5.81
CA ILE A 22 -11.62 4.47 5.17
C ILE A 22 -12.99 4.65 5.83
N PRO A 23 -14.08 4.85 5.05
CA PRO A 23 -15.43 4.90 5.60
C PRO A 23 -15.81 3.63 6.37
N GLU A 24 -16.60 3.78 7.44
CA GLU A 24 -16.97 2.66 8.33
C GLU A 24 -17.72 1.52 7.63
N PHE A 25 -18.49 1.86 6.60
CA PHE A 25 -19.25 0.88 5.82
C PHE A 25 -18.38 0.01 4.89
N GLN A 26 -17.09 0.30 4.75
CA GLN A 26 -16.22 -0.53 3.92
C GLN A 26 -15.73 -1.76 4.70
N ARG A 27 -15.65 -2.88 3.96
CA ARG A 27 -15.14 -4.15 4.50
C ARG A 27 -13.68 -4.04 4.94
N GLY A 28 -13.26 -4.92 5.84
CA GLY A 28 -11.86 -5.04 6.24
C GLY A 28 -10.92 -5.47 5.11
N PHE A 29 -9.64 -5.63 5.43
CA PHE A 29 -8.64 -6.11 4.47
C PHE A 29 -8.85 -7.60 4.17
N VAL A 30 -9.06 -7.93 2.90
CA VAL A 30 -9.38 -9.30 2.43
C VAL A 30 -8.40 -9.83 1.37
N TRP A 31 -7.45 -9.04 0.92
CA TRP A 31 -6.45 -9.50 -0.04
C TRP A 31 -5.66 -10.68 0.52
N LYS A 32 -5.43 -11.65 -0.35
CA LYS A 32 -4.53 -12.76 -0.08
C LYS A 32 -3.08 -12.30 -0.19
N PRO A 33 -2.14 -12.99 0.49
CA PRO A 33 -0.72 -12.63 0.42
C PRO A 33 -0.17 -12.57 -1.01
N GLU A 34 -0.64 -13.44 -1.90
CA GLU A 34 -0.22 -13.49 -3.30
C GLU A 34 -0.60 -12.21 -4.07
N GLN A 35 -1.71 -11.57 -3.70
CA GLN A 35 -2.12 -10.29 -4.28
C GLN A 35 -1.20 -9.13 -3.86
N VAL A 36 -0.63 -9.21 -2.66
CA VAL A 36 0.37 -8.23 -2.19
C VAL A 36 1.71 -8.44 -2.89
N VAL A 37 2.11 -9.70 -3.16
CA VAL A 37 3.28 -10.02 -3.99
C VAL A 37 3.12 -9.44 -5.39
N LEU A 38 1.97 -9.70 -6.04
CA LEU A 38 1.68 -9.20 -7.39
C LEU A 38 1.68 -7.65 -7.44
N LEU A 39 1.17 -7.00 -6.40
CA LEU A 39 1.24 -5.53 -6.30
C LEU A 39 2.70 -5.05 -6.23
N ALA A 40 3.54 -5.68 -5.41
CA ALA A 40 4.95 -5.32 -5.28
C ALA A 40 5.71 -5.49 -6.59
N GLU A 41 5.48 -6.60 -7.28
CA GLU A 41 6.05 -6.89 -8.60
C GLU A 41 5.59 -5.86 -9.64
N SER A 42 4.29 -5.54 -9.69
CA SER A 42 3.74 -4.54 -10.60
C SER A 42 4.35 -3.15 -10.36
N LEU A 43 4.54 -2.77 -9.09
CA LEU A 43 5.21 -1.50 -8.76
C LEU A 43 6.69 -1.51 -9.16
N TYR A 44 7.38 -2.63 -9.03
CA TYR A 44 8.75 -2.76 -9.50
C TYR A 44 8.85 -2.62 -11.02
N GLN A 45 7.98 -3.31 -11.76
CA GLN A 45 7.92 -3.29 -13.23
C GLN A 45 7.30 -2.01 -13.81
N ASP A 46 6.91 -1.04 -12.96
CA ASP A 46 6.21 0.17 -13.36
C ASP A 46 4.87 -0.07 -14.09
N TYR A 47 4.22 -1.19 -13.78
CA TYR A 47 2.91 -1.49 -14.35
C TYR A 47 1.80 -0.69 -13.64
N PRO A 48 0.74 -0.32 -14.36
CA PRO A 48 -0.40 0.36 -13.76
C PRO A 48 -1.05 -0.49 -12.67
N VAL A 49 -1.12 0.03 -11.46
CA VAL A 49 -1.75 -0.64 -10.31
C VAL A 49 -3.17 -0.13 -10.02
N GLY A 50 -3.73 0.65 -10.95
CA GLY A 50 -5.04 1.27 -10.85
C GLY A 50 -4.99 2.64 -10.18
N THR A 51 -6.17 3.23 -9.96
CA THR A 51 -6.38 4.60 -9.48
C THR A 51 -7.03 4.58 -8.10
N PHE A 52 -6.66 5.51 -7.22
CA PHE A 52 -7.44 5.77 -6.01
C PHE A 52 -8.59 6.72 -6.31
N LEU A 53 -9.76 6.45 -5.74
CA LEU A 53 -10.86 7.39 -5.69
C LEU A 53 -11.00 7.92 -4.27
N LEU A 54 -10.81 9.22 -4.10
CA LEU A 54 -10.96 9.90 -2.82
C LEU A 54 -12.20 10.78 -2.84
N TRP A 55 -12.85 10.85 -1.70
CA TRP A 55 -13.96 11.75 -1.46
C TRP A 55 -13.53 12.86 -0.49
N ASP A 56 -13.60 14.09 -0.97
CA ASP A 56 -13.39 15.30 -0.18
C ASP A 56 -14.73 15.68 0.45
N SER A 57 -14.99 15.27 1.67
CA SER A 57 -16.22 15.65 2.38
C SER A 57 -15.90 16.69 3.44
N SER A 58 -16.45 17.89 3.27
CA SER A 58 -16.50 18.92 4.32
C SER A 58 -17.65 18.67 5.33
N GLU A 59 -18.60 17.82 4.99
CA GLU A 59 -19.83 17.58 5.76
C GLU A 59 -19.83 16.27 6.54
N TYR A 60 -18.99 15.30 6.16
CA TYR A 60 -18.93 14.00 6.82
C TYR A 60 -18.01 14.06 8.04
N HIS A 61 -18.60 14.19 9.22
CA HIS A 61 -17.92 14.44 10.48
C HIS A 61 -17.89 13.22 11.42
N GLN A 62 -17.97 11.99 10.92
CA GLN A 62 -17.83 10.83 11.79
C GLN A 62 -16.37 10.36 11.85
N PRO A 63 -15.60 10.82 12.86
CA PRO A 63 -14.23 10.41 13.02
C PRO A 63 -14.16 9.06 13.72
N ARG A 64 -13.51 8.07 13.14
CA ARG A 64 -12.97 6.97 13.93
C ARG A 64 -11.81 7.49 14.80
N GLY A 65 -12.08 8.41 15.72
CA GLY A 65 -11.18 8.82 16.80
C GLY A 65 -10.10 9.79 16.39
N ALA A 66 -10.44 10.94 15.81
CA ALA A 66 -9.51 11.98 15.51
C ALA A 66 -9.73 13.26 16.32
N ASP A 67 -8.63 13.84 16.73
CA ASP A 67 -8.54 15.22 17.20
C ASP A 67 -8.66 16.12 15.98
N GLY A 68 -9.90 16.57 15.72
CA GLY A 68 -10.26 17.24 14.49
C GLY A 68 -9.53 18.54 14.26
N THR A 69 -8.79 18.67 13.18
CA THR A 69 -8.45 19.99 12.61
C THR A 69 -8.14 20.00 11.11
N GLN A 70 -8.19 18.86 10.39
CA GLN A 70 -7.96 18.88 8.94
C GLN A 70 -9.08 18.18 8.17
N PRO A 71 -9.46 18.70 6.97
CA PRO A 71 -10.41 18.00 6.12
C PRO A 71 -9.87 16.63 5.75
N ARG A 72 -10.56 15.57 6.14
CA ARG A 72 -10.19 14.20 5.82
C ARG A 72 -10.69 13.83 4.45
N ARG A 73 -9.83 13.17 3.71
CA ARG A 73 -10.21 12.50 2.48
C ARG A 73 -10.55 11.05 2.77
N TRP A 74 -11.66 10.59 2.23
CA TRP A 74 -12.12 9.22 2.39
C TRP A 74 -11.76 8.39 1.17
N ILE A 75 -11.14 7.23 1.37
CA ILE A 75 -10.84 6.30 0.28
C ILE A 75 -12.13 5.59 -0.10
N VAL A 76 -12.72 5.96 -1.24
CA VAL A 76 -13.93 5.33 -1.80
C VAL A 76 -13.57 4.07 -2.58
N ASP A 77 -12.51 4.13 -3.40
CA ASP A 77 -11.92 2.94 -4.05
C ASP A 77 -10.40 2.93 -3.87
N GLY A 78 -9.84 1.72 -3.78
CA GLY A 78 -8.41 1.50 -3.56
C GLY A 78 -8.04 1.12 -2.12
N GLN A 79 -8.99 0.95 -1.21
CA GLN A 79 -8.78 0.58 0.20
C GLN A 79 -7.84 -0.61 0.38
N GLN A 80 -8.06 -1.70 -0.35
CA GLN A 80 -7.23 -2.90 -0.27
C GLN A 80 -5.80 -2.59 -0.68
N ARG A 81 -5.64 -1.80 -1.74
CA ARG A 81 -4.36 -1.32 -2.25
C ARG A 81 -3.64 -0.43 -1.24
N ALA A 82 -4.34 0.55 -0.65
CA ALA A 82 -3.77 1.41 0.38
C ALA A 82 -3.23 0.61 1.56
N THR A 83 -4.01 -0.35 2.06
CA THR A 83 -3.58 -1.24 3.15
C THR A 83 -2.39 -2.11 2.72
N ALA A 84 -2.38 -2.63 1.48
CA ALA A 84 -1.27 -3.41 0.95
C ALA A 84 0.02 -2.57 0.81
N LEU A 85 -0.06 -1.31 0.37
CA LEU A 85 1.09 -0.39 0.35
C LEU A 85 1.64 -0.15 1.76
N CYS A 86 0.76 0.01 2.75
CA CYS A 86 1.16 0.12 4.16
C CYS A 86 1.87 -1.15 4.66
N LEU A 87 1.41 -2.34 4.23
CA LEU A 87 2.07 -3.62 4.54
C LEU A 87 3.46 -3.72 3.92
N LEU A 88 3.63 -3.29 2.66
CA LEU A 88 4.92 -3.31 1.96
C LEU A 88 5.95 -2.41 2.66
N LEU A 89 5.53 -1.24 3.17
CA LEU A 89 6.42 -0.34 3.91
C LEU A 89 6.48 -0.65 5.42
N GLY A 90 5.63 -1.54 5.93
CA GLY A 90 5.59 -1.90 7.35
C GLY A 90 5.02 -0.81 8.27
N GLN A 91 4.25 0.11 7.73
CA GLN A 91 3.69 1.24 8.44
C GLN A 91 2.20 1.03 8.71
N LYS A 92 1.79 1.09 9.98
CA LYS A 92 0.39 0.87 10.38
C LYS A 92 -0.45 2.09 9.98
N PRO A 93 -1.48 1.92 9.12
CA PRO A 93 -2.36 3.02 8.75
C PRO A 93 -3.27 3.43 9.92
N TYR A 94 -3.75 4.66 9.89
CA TYR A 94 -4.56 5.25 10.94
C TYR A 94 -5.86 4.47 11.23
N TRP A 95 -6.52 3.94 10.19
CA TRP A 95 -7.75 3.14 10.32
C TRP A 95 -7.55 1.77 10.95
N TRP A 96 -6.31 1.28 11.08
CA TRP A 96 -6.03 0.00 11.72
C TRP A 96 -5.80 0.20 13.21
N LYS A 97 -6.82 -0.11 14.04
CA LYS A 97 -6.79 0.22 15.48
C LYS A 97 -5.88 -0.71 16.28
N ASP A 98 -6.03 -2.02 16.07
CA ASP A 98 -5.31 -3.02 16.87
C ASP A 98 -3.90 -3.28 16.35
N ALA A 99 -2.91 -3.07 17.21
CA ALA A 99 -1.50 -3.25 16.87
C ALA A 99 -1.11 -4.73 16.71
N ASP A 100 -1.70 -5.62 17.49
CA ASP A 100 -1.35 -7.04 17.47
C ASP A 100 -1.88 -7.70 16.18
N SER A 101 -3.10 -7.40 15.79
CA SER A 101 -3.64 -7.86 14.50
C SER A 101 -2.87 -7.28 13.32
N TRP A 102 -2.39 -6.03 13.40
CA TRP A 102 -1.50 -5.46 12.40
C TRP A 102 -0.18 -6.23 12.28
N ASN A 103 0.44 -6.55 13.41
CA ASN A 103 1.69 -7.33 13.43
C ASN A 103 1.51 -8.74 12.87
N GLN A 104 0.36 -9.38 13.12
CA GLN A 104 0.01 -10.67 12.51
C GLN A 104 -0.17 -10.54 10.99
N LEU A 105 -0.84 -9.47 10.56
CA LEU A 105 -1.05 -9.19 9.13
C LEU A 105 0.27 -8.93 8.42
N LEU A 106 1.20 -8.17 9.03
CA LEU A 106 2.55 -7.94 8.52
C LEU A 106 3.33 -9.25 8.31
N LYS A 107 3.23 -10.18 9.26
CA LYS A 107 3.88 -11.50 9.16
C LYS A 107 3.24 -12.36 8.06
N LYS A 108 1.92 -12.34 7.97
CA LYS A 108 1.15 -13.10 6.99
C LYS A 108 1.41 -12.65 5.54
N HIS A 109 1.57 -11.33 5.33
CA HIS A 109 1.70 -10.70 4.03
C HIS A 109 3.13 -10.20 3.75
N ASP A 110 4.13 -10.79 4.39
CA ASP A 110 5.52 -10.45 4.12
C ASP A 110 5.88 -10.89 2.70
N VAL A 111 6.32 -9.91 1.91
CA VAL A 111 6.83 -10.12 0.57
C VAL A 111 8.34 -10.22 0.65
N THR A 112 8.90 -11.20 0.00
CA THR A 112 10.36 -11.37 -0.11
C THR A 112 10.80 -11.20 -1.55
N VAL A 113 12.04 -10.78 -1.72
CA VAL A 113 12.66 -10.60 -3.02
C VAL A 113 13.98 -11.36 -3.06
N ASN A 114 14.22 -12.04 -4.16
CA ASN A 114 15.53 -12.56 -4.50
C ASN A 114 16.17 -11.62 -5.51
N LEU A 115 17.31 -11.05 -5.14
CA LEU A 115 18.05 -10.10 -5.97
C LEU A 115 18.90 -10.78 -7.04
N MET A 116 18.97 -12.12 -7.04
CA MET A 116 19.79 -12.88 -7.97
C MET A 116 18.99 -13.26 -9.23
N GLY A 117 19.69 -13.52 -10.33
CA GLY A 117 19.11 -13.79 -11.65
C GLY A 117 19.22 -12.58 -12.59
N GLU A 118 18.62 -12.65 -13.76
CA GLU A 118 18.59 -11.52 -14.71
C GLU A 118 17.86 -10.32 -14.11
N GLU A 119 16.70 -10.58 -13.48
CA GLU A 119 15.90 -9.61 -12.74
C GLU A 119 15.57 -10.09 -11.33
N PRO A 120 15.31 -9.16 -10.39
CA PRO A 120 14.75 -9.50 -9.07
C PRO A 120 13.42 -10.23 -9.19
N SER A 121 13.23 -11.28 -8.42
CA SER A 121 11.98 -12.04 -8.35
C SER A 121 11.30 -11.86 -7.00
N PHE A 122 9.96 -11.82 -7.00
CA PHE A 122 9.14 -11.56 -5.83
C PHE A 122 8.38 -12.82 -5.41
N SER A 123 8.32 -13.08 -4.13
CA SER A 123 7.70 -14.29 -3.58
C SER A 123 7.31 -14.11 -2.11
N ARG A 124 6.97 -15.24 -1.48
CA ARG A 124 6.80 -15.41 -0.02
C ARG A 124 7.78 -16.45 0.54
N GLN A 125 8.74 -16.88 -0.25
CA GLN A 125 9.76 -17.81 0.17
C GLN A 125 10.65 -17.19 1.25
N ARG A 126 11.20 -18.02 2.13
CA ARG A 126 12.07 -17.58 3.23
C ARG A 126 13.35 -18.39 3.23
N GLY A 127 14.41 -17.76 3.74
CA GLY A 127 15.74 -18.37 3.80
C GLY A 127 16.47 -18.33 2.46
N GLY A 128 17.71 -18.77 2.45
CA GLY A 128 18.59 -18.64 1.29
C GLY A 128 18.74 -17.18 0.85
N ASN A 129 18.55 -16.92 -0.42
CA ASN A 129 18.72 -15.60 -1.03
C ASN A 129 17.45 -14.71 -0.97
N TRP A 130 16.42 -15.14 -0.25
CA TRP A 130 15.18 -14.39 -0.11
C TRP A 130 15.23 -13.39 1.04
N ILE A 131 15.06 -12.11 0.73
CA ILE A 131 15.16 -10.99 1.67
C ILE A 131 13.79 -10.32 1.76
N SER A 132 13.35 -9.95 2.97
CA SER A 132 12.10 -9.19 3.11
C SER A 132 12.18 -7.88 2.33
N LEU A 133 11.23 -7.68 1.41
CA LEU A 133 11.10 -6.45 0.63
C LEU A 133 10.98 -5.23 1.54
N ARG A 134 10.20 -5.35 2.61
CA ARG A 134 10.05 -4.32 3.63
C ARG A 134 11.40 -3.91 4.25
N THR A 135 12.26 -4.87 4.53
CA THR A 135 13.61 -4.57 5.01
C THR A 135 14.37 -3.71 4.01
N LEU A 136 14.37 -4.11 2.74
CA LEU A 136 15.06 -3.35 1.69
C LEU A 136 14.47 -1.96 1.50
N LEU A 137 13.14 -1.81 1.49
CA LEU A 137 12.47 -0.51 1.30
C LEU A 137 12.74 0.48 2.43
N ASN A 138 13.03 0.00 3.65
CA ASN A 138 13.27 0.85 4.82
C ASN A 138 14.76 1.14 5.10
N LEU A 139 15.68 0.68 4.24
CA LEU A 139 17.09 0.98 4.40
C LEU A 139 17.37 2.47 4.17
N SER A 140 18.18 3.05 5.05
CA SER A 140 18.83 4.34 4.80
C SER A 140 19.87 4.23 3.67
N PRO A 141 20.32 5.34 3.06
CA PRO A 141 21.37 5.29 2.04
C PRO A 141 22.64 4.55 2.48
N GLN A 142 23.06 4.74 3.73
CA GLN A 142 24.18 4.00 4.31
C GLN A 142 23.83 2.52 4.53
N GLY A 143 22.63 2.23 5.04
CA GLY A 143 22.15 0.86 5.24
C GLY A 143 22.07 0.06 3.94
N GLN A 144 21.77 0.69 2.81
CA GLN A 144 21.75 0.04 1.49
C GLN A 144 23.15 -0.44 1.09
N LYS A 145 24.19 0.38 1.32
CA LYS A 145 25.59 -0.01 1.04
C LYS A 145 26.03 -1.16 1.93
N THR A 146 25.77 -1.06 3.24
CA THR A 146 26.11 -2.12 4.20
C THR A 146 25.38 -3.42 3.85
N LYS A 147 24.09 -3.33 3.51
CA LYS A 147 23.28 -4.52 3.15
C LYS A 147 23.76 -5.14 1.82
N ALA A 148 24.17 -4.32 0.87
CA ALA A 148 24.76 -4.80 -0.38
C ALA A 148 26.06 -5.58 -0.15
N GLN A 149 26.94 -5.09 0.71
CA GLN A 149 28.17 -5.80 1.11
C GLN A 149 27.86 -7.14 1.77
N GLU A 150 26.98 -7.15 2.78
CA GLU A 150 26.56 -8.37 3.48
C GLU A 150 26.04 -9.45 2.53
N ILE A 151 25.15 -9.07 1.60
CA ILE A 151 24.59 -9.99 0.61
C ILE A 151 25.66 -10.50 -0.35
N ALA A 152 26.50 -9.59 -0.83
CA ALA A 152 27.55 -9.91 -1.78
C ALA A 152 28.60 -10.88 -1.22
N GLU A 153 29.01 -10.68 0.04
CA GLU A 153 29.91 -11.59 0.75
C GLU A 153 29.30 -13.00 0.89
N GLY A 154 28.02 -13.09 1.22
CA GLY A 154 27.31 -14.38 1.35
C GLY A 154 27.13 -15.13 0.03
N LEU A 155 27.15 -14.44 -1.10
CA LEU A 155 26.88 -14.99 -2.43
C LEU A 155 28.10 -15.06 -3.35
N GLY A 156 29.22 -14.42 -2.97
CA GLY A 156 30.42 -14.37 -3.81
C GLY A 156 30.25 -13.54 -5.09
N VAL A 157 29.46 -12.44 -5.02
CA VAL A 157 29.19 -11.52 -6.14
C VAL A 157 29.72 -10.11 -5.86
N ASP A 158 29.70 -9.24 -6.87
CA ASP A 158 30.15 -7.84 -6.69
C ASP A 158 29.13 -7.06 -5.81
N PRO A 159 29.57 -6.41 -4.72
CA PRO A 159 28.71 -5.56 -3.91
C PRO A 159 28.02 -4.42 -4.68
N MET A 160 28.65 -3.92 -5.75
CA MET A 160 28.09 -2.85 -6.56
C MET A 160 26.85 -3.35 -7.35
N ASP A 161 26.89 -4.55 -7.88
CA ASP A 161 25.76 -5.15 -8.58
C ASP A 161 24.56 -5.31 -7.64
N VAL A 162 24.80 -5.79 -6.41
CA VAL A 162 23.76 -5.91 -5.38
C VAL A 162 23.23 -4.52 -4.99
N TYR A 163 24.11 -3.54 -4.84
CA TYR A 163 23.71 -2.18 -4.50
C TYR A 163 22.81 -1.57 -5.58
N ILE A 164 23.15 -1.71 -6.85
CA ILE A 164 22.33 -1.23 -7.97
C ILE A 164 20.93 -1.88 -7.91
N ARG A 165 20.84 -3.18 -7.67
CA ARG A 165 19.56 -3.88 -7.55
C ARG A 165 18.75 -3.40 -6.36
N ILE A 166 19.36 -3.11 -5.22
CA ILE A 166 18.69 -2.48 -4.08
C ILE A 166 18.15 -1.10 -4.46
N GLN A 167 18.91 -0.31 -5.24
CA GLN A 167 18.45 1.00 -5.72
C GLN A 167 17.21 0.86 -6.63
N GLU A 168 17.17 -0.12 -7.51
CA GLU A 168 15.99 -0.39 -8.36
C GLU A 168 14.77 -0.75 -7.50
N ILE A 169 14.93 -1.61 -6.49
CA ILE A 169 13.86 -1.93 -5.52
C ILE A 169 13.36 -0.68 -4.79
N GLN A 170 14.26 0.24 -4.42
CA GLN A 170 13.89 1.48 -3.74
C GLN A 170 12.99 2.39 -4.58
N LYS A 171 13.01 2.29 -5.90
CA LYS A 171 12.14 3.07 -6.80
C LYS A 171 10.65 2.78 -6.58
N ILE A 172 10.29 1.61 -6.04
CA ILE A 172 8.92 1.29 -5.64
C ILE A 172 8.29 2.41 -4.79
N LYS A 173 9.07 3.03 -3.90
CA LYS A 173 8.58 4.11 -3.01
C LYS A 173 8.16 5.38 -3.73
N THR A 174 8.72 5.62 -4.90
CA THR A 174 8.49 6.84 -5.68
C THR A 174 7.58 6.61 -6.88
N ARG A 175 7.12 5.37 -7.12
CA ARG A 175 6.16 5.07 -8.20
C ARG A 175 4.90 5.88 -7.99
N LEU A 176 4.49 6.58 -9.04
CA LEU A 176 3.31 7.45 -9.01
C LEU A 176 2.04 6.67 -9.26
N ILE A 177 1.05 6.89 -8.41
CA ILE A 177 -0.28 6.30 -8.54
C ILE A 177 -1.29 7.42 -8.74
N PRO A 178 -2.14 7.36 -9.78
CA PRO A 178 -3.18 8.34 -10.00
C PRO A 178 -4.21 8.34 -8.88
N VAL A 179 -4.67 9.53 -8.51
CA VAL A 179 -5.69 9.77 -7.50
C VAL A 179 -6.73 10.70 -8.07
N ILE A 180 -7.97 10.30 -8.04
CA ILE A 180 -9.11 11.11 -8.45
C ILE A 180 -9.85 11.56 -7.20
N SER A 181 -10.03 12.88 -7.03
CA SER A 181 -10.81 13.45 -5.95
C SER A 181 -12.18 13.90 -6.44
N ILE A 182 -13.21 13.52 -5.68
CA ILE A 182 -14.59 13.95 -5.90
C ILE A 182 -15.09 14.74 -4.68
N ASN A 183 -15.86 15.78 -4.94
CA ASN A 183 -16.57 16.54 -3.91
C ASN A 183 -18.07 16.46 -4.25
N LYS A 184 -18.76 15.54 -3.63
CA LYS A 184 -20.13 15.17 -3.90
C LYS A 184 -20.88 14.95 -2.56
N SER A 185 -22.21 14.90 -2.59
CA SER A 185 -23.00 14.51 -1.41
C SER A 185 -22.74 13.05 -1.01
N VAL A 186 -23.10 12.68 0.20
CA VAL A 186 -22.96 11.30 0.71
C VAL A 186 -23.72 10.32 -0.19
N GLU A 187 -24.94 10.67 -0.60
CA GLU A 187 -25.82 9.84 -1.44
C GLU A 187 -25.19 9.57 -2.80
N GLU A 188 -24.64 10.61 -3.43
CA GLU A 188 -23.94 10.49 -4.72
C GLU A 188 -22.68 9.61 -4.60
N VAL A 189 -21.93 9.72 -3.49
CA VAL A 189 -20.74 8.91 -3.24
C VAL A 189 -21.10 7.45 -3.01
N VAL A 190 -22.17 7.15 -2.27
CA VAL A 190 -22.67 5.78 -2.08
C VAL A 190 -23.08 5.17 -3.43
N GLU A 191 -23.72 5.96 -4.30
CA GLU A 191 -24.07 5.51 -5.66
C GLU A 191 -22.81 5.21 -6.49
N VAL A 192 -21.81 6.10 -6.49
CA VAL A 192 -20.53 5.88 -7.17
C VAL A 192 -19.84 4.62 -6.65
N PHE A 193 -19.78 4.45 -5.33
CA PHE A 193 -19.22 3.27 -4.70
C PHE A 193 -19.96 1.98 -5.11
N SER A 194 -21.29 2.00 -5.12
CA SER A 194 -22.11 0.86 -5.58
C SER A 194 -21.80 0.50 -7.03
N ARG A 195 -21.74 1.47 -7.94
CA ARG A 195 -21.44 1.25 -9.35
C ARG A 195 -20.04 0.67 -9.58
N LEU A 196 -19.02 1.18 -8.87
CA LEU A 196 -17.65 0.67 -8.94
C LEU A 196 -17.55 -0.77 -8.45
N ASN A 197 -18.26 -1.10 -7.36
CA ASN A 197 -18.25 -2.46 -6.82
C ASN A 197 -19.10 -3.45 -7.63
N GLN A 198 -20.11 -3.00 -8.39
CA GLN A 198 -20.87 -3.85 -9.33
C GLN A 198 -20.03 -4.23 -10.55
N ALA A 199 -19.12 -3.37 -10.99
CA ALA A 199 -18.15 -3.66 -12.04
C ALA A 199 -17.00 -4.57 -11.57
N GLY A 200 -16.77 -4.64 -10.24
CA GLY A 200 -15.80 -5.52 -9.56
C GLY A 200 -16.49 -6.72 -8.90
N THR A 201 -15.84 -7.35 -7.94
CA THR A 201 -16.40 -8.50 -7.19
C THR A 201 -17.60 -8.06 -6.36
N LYS A 202 -18.77 -8.68 -6.53
CA LYS A 202 -20.04 -8.36 -5.86
C LYS A 202 -19.85 -8.15 -4.34
N VAL A 203 -20.12 -6.93 -3.86
CA VAL A 203 -20.40 -6.65 -2.45
C VAL A 203 -21.88 -7.02 -2.19
N LYS A 204 -22.17 -7.73 -1.12
CA LYS A 204 -23.56 -8.07 -0.76
C LYS A 204 -24.29 -6.79 -0.39
N GLU A 205 -25.50 -6.61 -0.90
CA GLU A 205 -26.41 -5.46 -0.64
C GLU A 205 -26.66 -5.18 0.86
N ALA A 206 -26.39 -6.15 1.74
CA ALA A 206 -26.57 -6.01 3.18
C ALA A 206 -25.60 -5.03 3.87
N ASP A 207 -24.47 -4.67 3.24
CA ASP A 207 -23.46 -3.82 3.85
C ASP A 207 -23.71 -2.30 3.62
N VAL A 208 -24.70 -1.96 2.78
CA VAL A 208 -25.01 -0.57 2.37
C VAL A 208 -26.15 0.05 3.16
N THR A 209 -26.90 -0.73 3.96
CA THR A 209 -28.18 -0.30 4.56
C THR A 209 -28.07 0.31 5.97
N LEU A 210 -26.87 0.56 6.48
CA LEU A 210 -26.65 1.11 7.83
C LEU A 210 -25.77 2.38 7.78
N ALA A 211 -26.32 3.44 7.22
CA ALA A 211 -25.84 4.81 7.43
C ALA A 211 -27.04 5.72 7.70
#